data_3a455ef0a93027244cbaba0c41b94168
#
_entry.id   3a455ef0a93027244cbaba0c41b94168
#
_cell.length_a   1.000
_cell.length_b   1.000
_cell.length_c   1.000
_cell.angle_alpha   90.00
_cell.angle_beta   90.00
_cell.angle_gamma   90.00
#
_symmetry.space_group_name_H-M   'P 1'
#
loop_
_entity.id
_entity.type
_entity.pdbx_description
1 polymer ?
#
loop_
_entity_poly.entity_id
_entity_poly.type
_entity_poly.pdbx_seq_one_letter_code
_entity_poly.pdbx_strand_id
1 'polypeptide(L)'
;MPQAPEKTDVVIIGAGPVGLFAVFECGMLGLNCHVVDALDMPGGQLSALYPEKPIYDIPGYPRIGALELVDRLTEQAAPFNPVYHLGSPVTGLAQDGGIWQVTTARGATIAAPAVIICAGVGAFGPNRPPLDGIEAYEDQGPGLGVKYMVGRIEDFRDRRVVIAGGGDSAVDWALNLAEVAQSVAVVHRRQKFRAAPDSVRKLEDLAAAGKVDLVIPYQLGGLAGAGGRLDAVIARDLDGTERRLPADALLPFFGMLQQLGPIADW
;
A
#
# COMPACT_ATOMS: atom_id res chain seq x y z
N MET A 1 -15.22 35.56 2.43
CA MET A 1 -15.76 35.27 3.77
C MET A 1 -15.47 33.78 4.02
N PRO A 2 -15.04 33.36 5.19
CA PRO A 2 -14.93 31.92 5.48
C PRO A 2 -16.32 31.28 5.34
N GLN A 3 -16.36 30.16 4.65
CA GLN A 3 -17.60 29.39 4.44
C GLN A 3 -18.05 28.83 5.80
N ALA A 4 -19.35 28.85 6.07
CA ALA A 4 -19.87 28.24 7.30
C ALA A 4 -19.56 26.74 7.32
N PRO A 5 -19.23 26.16 8.49
CA PRO A 5 -18.95 24.73 8.60
C PRO A 5 -20.13 23.88 8.10
N GLU A 6 -19.81 22.85 7.32
CA GLU A 6 -20.75 21.79 6.98
C GLU A 6 -21.09 20.98 8.23
N LYS A 7 -22.34 20.65 8.47
CA LYS A 7 -22.77 19.93 9.68
C LYS A 7 -23.16 18.50 9.35
N THR A 8 -22.71 17.57 10.18
CA THR A 8 -23.07 16.14 10.10
C THR A 8 -23.12 15.54 11.50
N ASP A 9 -23.53 14.28 11.62
CA ASP A 9 -23.55 13.56 12.91
C ASP A 9 -22.16 13.00 13.24
N VAL A 10 -21.44 12.49 12.21
CA VAL A 10 -20.11 11.88 12.36
C VAL A 10 -19.20 12.30 11.22
N VAL A 11 -17.96 12.67 11.56
CA VAL A 11 -16.87 12.76 10.58
C VAL A 11 -16.01 11.50 10.66
N ILE A 12 -15.81 10.82 9.53
CA ILE A 12 -14.94 9.66 9.41
C ILE A 12 -13.67 10.09 8.66
N ILE A 13 -12.51 9.93 9.30
CA ILE A 13 -11.21 10.27 8.70
C ILE A 13 -10.57 9.01 8.18
N GLY A 14 -10.53 8.85 6.86
CA GLY A 14 -10.05 7.69 6.12
C GLY A 14 -11.18 6.92 5.45
N ALA A 15 -11.13 6.81 4.12
CA ALA A 15 -12.05 6.05 3.27
C ALA A 15 -11.51 4.66 2.92
N GLY A 16 -10.61 4.10 3.73
CA GLY A 16 -10.19 2.70 3.63
C GLY A 16 -11.30 1.73 4.06
N PRO A 17 -11.05 0.40 4.03
CA PRO A 17 -12.06 -0.61 4.37
C PRO A 17 -12.76 -0.37 5.72
N VAL A 18 -12.00 0.04 6.72
CA VAL A 18 -12.53 0.32 8.07
C VAL A 18 -13.45 1.54 8.05
N GLY A 19 -13.04 2.62 7.33
CA GLY A 19 -13.86 3.83 7.21
C GLY A 19 -15.15 3.59 6.43
N LEU A 20 -15.10 2.81 5.34
CA LEU A 20 -16.28 2.42 4.58
C LEU A 20 -17.24 1.58 5.42
N PHE A 21 -16.72 0.64 6.22
CA PHE A 21 -17.55 -0.13 7.15
C PHE A 21 -18.13 0.75 8.28
N ALA A 22 -17.35 1.75 8.76
CA ALA A 22 -17.86 2.71 9.76
C ALA A 22 -19.04 3.54 9.21
N VAL A 23 -19.05 3.87 7.91
CA VAL A 23 -20.24 4.50 7.28
C VAL A 23 -21.46 3.61 7.40
N PHE A 24 -21.33 2.31 7.07
CA PHE A 24 -22.42 1.35 7.19
C PHE A 24 -22.94 1.30 8.63
N GLU A 25 -22.08 1.14 9.62
CA GLU A 25 -22.47 1.08 11.03
C GLU A 25 -23.17 2.36 11.52
N CYS A 26 -22.63 3.54 11.16
CA CYS A 26 -23.29 4.82 11.47
C CYS A 26 -24.66 4.91 10.82
N GLY A 27 -24.78 4.51 9.54
CA GLY A 27 -26.03 4.53 8.81
C GLY A 27 -27.09 3.60 9.43
N MET A 28 -26.70 2.42 9.89
CA MET A 28 -27.59 1.51 10.63
C MET A 28 -28.11 2.12 11.94
N LEU A 29 -27.39 3.06 12.52
CA LEU A 29 -27.82 3.85 13.69
C LEU A 29 -28.60 5.11 13.32
N GLY A 30 -28.85 5.36 12.03
CA GLY A 30 -29.51 6.57 11.54
C GLY A 30 -28.68 7.83 11.59
N LEU A 31 -27.34 7.70 11.62
CA LEU A 31 -26.39 8.82 11.65
C LEU A 31 -25.88 9.15 10.25
N ASN A 32 -25.83 10.43 9.90
CA ASN A 32 -25.24 10.92 8.66
C ASN A 32 -23.73 11.08 8.82
N CYS A 33 -22.99 10.73 7.77
CA CYS A 33 -21.53 10.76 7.79
C CYS A 33 -20.94 11.63 6.69
N HIS A 34 -19.89 12.40 7.04
CA HIS A 34 -18.92 12.93 6.09
C HIS A 34 -17.63 12.12 6.21
N VAL A 35 -17.10 11.68 5.07
CA VAL A 35 -15.87 10.89 4.97
C VAL A 35 -14.78 11.73 4.34
N VAL A 36 -13.64 11.86 5.01
CA VAL A 36 -12.51 12.68 4.54
C VAL A 36 -11.33 11.76 4.26
N ASP A 37 -10.73 11.84 3.07
CA ASP A 37 -9.53 11.06 2.72
C ASP A 37 -8.52 11.90 1.93
N ALA A 38 -7.23 11.60 2.14
CA ALA A 38 -6.13 12.21 1.39
C ALA A 38 -6.06 11.72 -0.05
N LEU A 39 -6.49 10.49 -0.31
CA LEU A 39 -6.57 9.92 -1.66
C LEU A 39 -7.80 10.44 -2.41
N ASP A 40 -7.72 10.43 -3.72
CA ASP A 40 -8.80 10.88 -4.62
C ASP A 40 -9.84 9.80 -4.91
N MET A 41 -9.64 8.59 -4.34
CA MET A 41 -10.57 7.45 -4.43
C MET A 41 -10.69 6.70 -3.10
N PRO A 42 -11.84 6.03 -2.84
CA PRO A 42 -11.98 5.15 -1.69
C PRO A 42 -11.09 3.91 -1.77
N GLY A 43 -10.92 3.24 -0.63
CA GLY A 43 -10.23 1.95 -0.50
C GLY A 43 -8.88 2.03 0.19
N GLY A 44 -8.32 3.25 0.38
CA GLY A 44 -7.06 3.42 1.11
C GLY A 44 -5.93 2.61 0.49
N GLN A 45 -5.20 1.85 1.32
CA GLN A 45 -4.08 1.04 0.85
C GLN A 45 -4.46 -0.03 -0.18
N LEU A 46 -5.68 -0.58 -0.11
CA LEU A 46 -6.14 -1.63 -1.03
C LEU A 46 -6.20 -1.10 -2.46
N SER A 47 -6.77 0.07 -2.66
CA SER A 47 -6.86 0.69 -3.99
C SER A 47 -5.52 1.27 -4.45
N ALA A 48 -4.74 1.86 -3.53
CA ALA A 48 -3.56 2.61 -3.89
C ALA A 48 -2.30 1.75 -4.06
N LEU A 49 -2.15 0.65 -3.30
CA LEU A 49 -0.88 -0.08 -3.23
C LEU A 49 -0.94 -1.48 -3.85
N TYR A 50 -2.08 -2.18 -3.73
CA TYR A 50 -2.17 -3.58 -4.13
C TYR A 50 -3.58 -3.99 -4.60
N PRO A 51 -4.10 -3.32 -5.64
CA PRO A 51 -5.48 -3.49 -6.10
C PRO A 51 -5.83 -4.93 -6.51
N GLU A 52 -4.88 -5.69 -7.02
CA GLU A 52 -5.08 -7.08 -7.47
C GLU A 52 -4.65 -8.11 -6.41
N LYS A 53 -4.17 -7.66 -5.23
CA LYS A 53 -3.73 -8.59 -4.18
C LYS A 53 -4.93 -9.37 -3.61
N PRO A 54 -4.83 -10.70 -3.49
CA PRO A 54 -5.82 -11.49 -2.77
C PRO A 54 -5.72 -11.23 -1.27
N ILE A 55 -6.87 -11.04 -0.61
CA ILE A 55 -7.05 -10.86 0.83
C ILE A 55 -7.70 -12.13 1.38
N TYR A 56 -7.19 -12.65 2.49
CA TYR A 56 -7.59 -13.94 3.07
C TYR A 56 -8.18 -13.82 4.47
N ASP A 57 -8.06 -12.66 5.10
CA ASP A 57 -8.42 -12.39 6.50
C ASP A 57 -9.71 -11.57 6.67
N ILE A 58 -10.59 -11.64 5.66
CA ILE A 58 -11.94 -11.06 5.74
C ILE A 58 -12.94 -12.16 6.14
N PRO A 59 -13.62 -12.03 7.28
CA PRO A 59 -14.62 -12.99 7.72
C PRO A 59 -15.69 -13.25 6.64
N GLY A 60 -16.01 -14.53 6.41
CA GLY A 60 -17.00 -14.94 5.41
C GLY A 60 -16.45 -15.08 3.98
N TYR A 61 -15.22 -14.65 3.71
CA TYR A 61 -14.55 -14.83 2.42
C TYR A 61 -13.28 -15.68 2.60
N PRO A 62 -13.23 -16.91 2.03
CA PRO A 62 -11.97 -17.69 1.99
C PRO A 62 -10.85 -16.94 1.25
N ARG A 63 -11.24 -16.12 0.28
CA ARG A 63 -10.38 -15.23 -0.51
C ARG A 63 -11.26 -14.18 -1.19
N ILE A 64 -10.79 -12.93 -1.23
CA ILE A 64 -11.42 -11.83 -1.98
C ILE A 64 -10.32 -10.94 -2.58
N GLY A 65 -10.54 -10.40 -3.78
CA GLY A 65 -9.62 -9.41 -4.37
C GLY A 65 -9.70 -8.08 -3.62
N ALA A 66 -8.58 -7.36 -3.53
CA ALA A 66 -8.52 -6.11 -2.78
C ALA A 66 -9.52 -5.06 -3.33
N LEU A 67 -9.56 -4.84 -4.65
CA LEU A 67 -10.55 -3.92 -5.25
C LEU A 67 -11.99 -4.45 -5.10
N GLU A 68 -12.21 -5.76 -5.28
CA GLU A 68 -13.54 -6.34 -5.08
C GLU A 68 -14.05 -6.08 -3.66
N LEU A 69 -13.17 -6.17 -2.65
CA LEU A 69 -13.53 -5.85 -1.27
C LEU A 69 -13.93 -4.38 -1.12
N VAL A 70 -13.18 -3.47 -1.74
CA VAL A 70 -13.49 -2.04 -1.73
C VAL A 70 -14.84 -1.75 -2.39
N ASP A 71 -15.11 -2.37 -3.55
CA ASP A 71 -16.38 -2.22 -4.26
C ASP A 71 -17.56 -2.68 -3.41
N ARG A 72 -17.46 -3.85 -2.77
CA ARG A 72 -18.51 -4.38 -1.88
C ARG A 72 -18.75 -3.51 -0.65
N LEU A 73 -17.69 -2.99 -0.02
CA LEU A 73 -17.82 -2.10 1.12
C LEU A 73 -18.43 -0.75 0.71
N THR A 74 -18.09 -0.25 -0.48
CA THR A 74 -18.67 0.96 -1.04
C THR A 74 -20.16 0.77 -1.37
N GLU A 75 -20.52 -0.38 -1.96
CA GLU A 75 -21.91 -0.76 -2.21
C GLU A 75 -22.70 -0.88 -0.89
N GLN A 76 -22.11 -1.47 0.14
CA GLN A 76 -22.71 -1.60 1.47
C GLN A 76 -22.94 -0.24 2.16
N ALA A 77 -22.04 0.73 1.95
CA ALA A 77 -22.14 2.08 2.50
C ALA A 77 -23.12 2.99 1.70
N ALA A 78 -23.29 2.74 0.41
CA ALA A 78 -24.01 3.62 -0.52
C ALA A 78 -25.46 3.97 -0.11
N PRO A 79 -26.28 3.04 0.45
CA PRO A 79 -27.67 3.36 0.87
C PRO A 79 -27.78 4.48 1.91
N PHE A 80 -26.69 4.77 2.63
CA PHE A 80 -26.65 5.79 3.69
C PHE A 80 -26.17 7.16 3.19
N ASN A 81 -25.93 7.30 1.89
CA ASN A 81 -25.57 8.56 1.22
C ASN A 81 -24.46 9.36 1.91
N PRO A 82 -23.28 8.76 2.22
CA PRO A 82 -22.20 9.50 2.84
C PRO A 82 -21.68 10.60 1.92
N VAL A 83 -21.28 11.73 2.50
CA VAL A 83 -20.63 12.82 1.76
C VAL A 83 -19.12 12.59 1.77
N TYR A 84 -18.51 12.40 0.59
CA TYR A 84 -17.08 12.17 0.46
C TYR A 84 -16.31 13.45 0.16
N HIS A 85 -15.25 13.71 0.92
CA HIS A 85 -14.23 14.74 0.71
C HIS A 85 -12.90 14.06 0.35
N LEU A 86 -12.81 13.56 -0.88
CA LEU A 86 -11.62 12.84 -1.37
C LEU A 86 -10.55 13.81 -1.89
N GLY A 87 -9.29 13.36 -1.94
CA GLY A 87 -8.14 14.18 -2.29
C GLY A 87 -7.98 15.40 -1.37
N SER A 88 -8.41 15.29 -0.13
CA SER A 88 -8.57 16.40 0.81
C SER A 88 -8.02 16.04 2.20
N PRO A 89 -6.69 15.96 2.36
CA PRO A 89 -6.08 15.63 3.64
C PRO A 89 -6.60 16.51 4.77
N VAL A 90 -6.83 15.91 5.94
CA VAL A 90 -7.17 16.67 7.15
C VAL A 90 -5.95 17.46 7.62
N THR A 91 -6.16 18.73 7.93
CA THR A 91 -5.10 19.65 8.38
C THR A 91 -5.29 20.13 9.80
N GLY A 92 -6.46 19.94 10.40
CA GLY A 92 -6.71 20.35 11.77
C GLY A 92 -7.95 19.72 12.37
N LEU A 93 -7.93 19.62 13.70
CA LEU A 93 -9.02 19.20 14.55
C LEU A 93 -9.10 20.18 15.72
N ALA A 94 -10.26 20.74 15.95
CA ALA A 94 -10.53 21.60 17.11
C ALA A 94 -11.87 21.20 17.73
N GLN A 95 -12.06 21.50 19.00
CA GLN A 95 -13.33 21.27 19.68
C GLN A 95 -13.83 22.58 20.30
N ASP A 96 -15.08 22.90 20.09
CA ASP A 96 -15.76 24.03 20.70
C ASP A 96 -17.15 23.60 21.14
N GLY A 97 -17.46 23.83 22.42
CA GLY A 97 -18.78 23.51 23.00
C GLY A 97 -19.22 22.02 22.81
N GLY A 98 -18.29 21.08 22.76
CA GLY A 98 -18.58 19.67 22.54
C GLY A 98 -18.74 19.27 21.06
N ILE A 99 -18.60 20.21 20.13
CA ILE A 99 -18.63 19.96 18.69
C ILE A 99 -17.21 19.97 18.16
N TRP A 100 -16.85 18.94 17.42
CA TRP A 100 -15.58 18.85 16.70
C TRP A 100 -15.65 19.59 15.38
N GLN A 101 -14.58 20.28 15.03
CA GLN A 101 -14.39 20.93 13.74
C GLN A 101 -13.17 20.31 13.06
N VAL A 102 -13.42 19.59 11.97
CA VAL A 102 -12.37 19.00 11.11
C VAL A 102 -12.13 19.94 9.93
N THR A 103 -10.89 20.41 9.77
CA THR A 103 -10.48 21.23 8.63
C THR A 103 -9.66 20.41 7.64
N THR A 104 -9.80 20.71 6.35
CA THR A 104 -9.13 19.99 5.27
C THR A 104 -8.23 20.91 4.45
N ALA A 105 -7.25 20.35 3.75
CA ALA A 105 -6.33 21.09 2.90
C ALA A 105 -7.03 21.85 1.75
N ARG A 106 -8.24 21.43 1.37
CA ARG A 106 -9.05 22.13 0.34
C ARG A 106 -9.95 23.23 0.93
N GLY A 107 -9.81 23.51 2.23
CA GLY A 107 -10.51 24.61 2.92
C GLY A 107 -11.92 24.28 3.41
N ALA A 108 -12.38 23.04 3.29
CA ALA A 108 -13.63 22.63 3.91
C ALA A 108 -13.44 22.55 5.43
N THR A 109 -14.48 23.00 6.17
CA THR A 109 -14.61 22.80 7.62
C THR A 109 -15.88 22.01 7.88
N ILE A 110 -15.77 20.88 8.58
CA ILE A 110 -16.89 19.99 8.87
C ILE A 110 -17.07 19.93 10.38
N ALA A 111 -18.27 20.18 10.85
CA ALA A 111 -18.61 20.21 12.29
C ALA A 111 -19.48 18.99 12.64
N ALA A 112 -19.08 18.24 13.66
CA ALA A 112 -19.82 17.06 14.13
C ALA A 112 -19.61 16.84 15.64
N PRO A 113 -20.59 16.22 16.33
CA PRO A 113 -20.42 15.80 17.72
C PRO A 113 -19.41 14.65 17.89
N ALA A 114 -19.15 13.88 16.83
CA ALA A 114 -18.23 12.75 16.88
C ALA A 114 -17.29 12.70 15.66
N VAL A 115 -16.06 12.23 15.90
CA VAL A 115 -15.04 11.96 14.86
C VAL A 115 -14.54 10.52 15.04
N ILE A 116 -14.53 9.76 13.97
CA ILE A 116 -13.96 8.41 13.92
C ILE A 116 -12.69 8.44 13.09
N ILE A 117 -11.56 8.07 13.68
CA ILE A 117 -10.27 8.06 13.00
C ILE A 117 -10.01 6.67 12.43
N CYS A 118 -10.09 6.54 11.10
CA CYS A 118 -9.83 5.33 10.32
C CYS A 118 -8.66 5.53 9.34
N ALA A 119 -7.72 6.41 9.72
CA ALA A 119 -6.65 6.88 8.84
C ALA A 119 -5.57 5.83 8.49
N GLY A 120 -5.62 4.63 9.06
CA GLY A 120 -4.65 3.57 8.80
C GLY A 120 -3.22 4.03 9.10
N VAL A 121 -2.35 4.04 8.07
CA VAL A 121 -0.97 4.56 8.18
C VAL A 121 -0.86 6.05 7.85
N GLY A 122 -1.99 6.73 7.65
CA GLY A 122 -2.04 8.12 7.19
C GLY A 122 -1.74 8.26 5.71
N ALA A 123 -1.25 9.43 5.30
CA ALA A 123 -0.62 9.57 4.00
C ALA A 123 0.64 8.69 3.96
N PHE A 124 0.80 7.91 2.91
CA PHE A 124 1.87 6.92 2.84
C PHE A 124 2.73 7.12 1.60
N GLY A 125 4.01 6.77 1.75
CA GLY A 125 4.96 6.67 0.67
C GLY A 125 5.87 5.48 0.90
N PRO A 126 6.55 4.96 -0.12
CA PRO A 126 7.46 3.85 0.04
C PRO A 126 8.72 4.26 0.82
N ASN A 127 9.22 3.36 1.65
CA ASN A 127 10.58 3.46 2.15
C ASN A 127 11.55 3.16 0.99
N ARG A 128 12.14 4.19 0.42
CA ARG A 128 13.14 4.05 -0.63
C ARG A 128 14.41 3.38 -0.10
N PRO A 129 14.96 2.38 -0.79
CA PRO A 129 16.27 1.86 -0.44
C PRO A 129 17.35 2.95 -0.66
N PRO A 130 18.39 3.00 0.20
CA PRO A 130 19.47 3.96 0.07
C PRO A 130 20.44 3.52 -1.05
N LEU A 131 19.99 3.65 -2.29
CA LEU A 131 20.77 3.32 -3.49
C LEU A 131 21.04 4.60 -4.28
N ASP A 132 22.30 4.88 -4.56
CA ASP A 132 22.69 6.03 -5.36
C ASP A 132 22.12 5.94 -6.77
N GLY A 133 21.48 7.02 -7.22
CA GLY A 133 20.94 7.15 -8.57
C GLY A 133 19.67 6.33 -8.83
N ILE A 134 18.98 5.86 -7.80
CA ILE A 134 17.73 5.07 -7.92
C ILE A 134 16.66 5.80 -8.73
N GLU A 135 16.62 7.13 -8.64
CA GLU A 135 15.66 8.00 -9.32
C GLU A 135 15.73 7.85 -10.85
N ALA A 136 16.90 7.56 -11.39
CA ALA A 136 17.08 7.35 -12.82
C ALA A 136 16.37 6.08 -13.33
N TYR A 137 16.02 5.18 -12.43
CA TYR A 137 15.36 3.91 -12.75
C TYR A 137 13.89 3.85 -12.32
N GLU A 138 13.36 4.92 -11.73
CA GLU A 138 11.94 5.09 -11.47
C GLU A 138 11.19 5.49 -12.75
N ASP A 139 9.87 5.37 -12.76
CA ASP A 139 8.96 5.83 -13.83
C ASP A 139 9.24 5.31 -15.26
N GLN A 140 9.84 4.13 -15.40
CA GLN A 140 10.13 3.50 -16.69
C GLN A 140 8.91 2.84 -17.38
N GLY A 141 7.72 3.14 -16.91
CA GLY A 141 6.49 2.51 -17.42
C GLY A 141 6.10 1.21 -16.67
N PRO A 142 5.00 0.58 -17.08
CA PRO A 142 4.48 -0.60 -16.41
C PRO A 142 5.47 -1.76 -16.37
N GLY A 143 5.67 -2.36 -15.20
CA GLY A 143 6.52 -3.54 -15.01
C GLY A 143 8.01 -3.35 -15.27
N LEU A 144 8.50 -2.09 -15.37
CA LEU A 144 9.89 -1.77 -15.66
C LEU A 144 10.48 -0.83 -14.60
N GLY A 145 11.81 -0.98 -14.38
CA GLY A 145 12.56 -0.15 -13.45
C GLY A 145 12.23 -0.41 -11.98
N VAL A 146 12.35 0.60 -11.14
CA VAL A 146 12.03 0.50 -9.71
C VAL A 146 10.55 0.79 -9.48
N LYS A 147 9.85 -0.15 -8.88
CA LYS A 147 8.42 -0.05 -8.55
C LYS A 147 8.21 -0.37 -7.07
N TYR A 148 7.52 0.51 -6.39
CA TYR A 148 7.24 0.36 -4.95
C TYR A 148 5.90 -0.34 -4.67
N MET A 149 5.13 -0.61 -5.73
CA MET A 149 3.85 -1.30 -5.68
C MET A 149 3.65 -2.14 -6.95
N VAL A 150 2.77 -3.11 -6.87
CA VAL A 150 2.30 -3.88 -8.02
C VAL A 150 0.86 -3.45 -8.30
N GLY A 151 0.68 -2.63 -9.32
CA GLY A 151 -0.65 -2.20 -9.76
C GLY A 151 -1.39 -3.30 -10.52
N ARG A 152 -0.71 -3.94 -11.46
CA ARG A 152 -1.23 -5.05 -12.26
C ARG A 152 -0.16 -6.14 -12.37
N ILE A 153 -0.56 -7.39 -12.10
CA ILE A 153 0.35 -8.56 -12.19
C ILE A 153 0.84 -8.75 -13.63
N GLU A 154 -0.03 -8.52 -14.60
CA GLU A 154 0.26 -8.66 -16.03
C GLU A 154 1.36 -7.73 -16.55
N ASP A 155 1.60 -6.59 -15.90
CA ASP A 155 2.69 -5.69 -16.26
C ASP A 155 4.08 -6.34 -16.11
N PHE A 156 4.17 -7.39 -15.30
CA PHE A 156 5.41 -8.15 -15.04
C PHE A 156 5.50 -9.45 -15.85
N ARG A 157 4.58 -9.71 -16.76
CA ARG A 157 4.63 -10.90 -17.64
C ARG A 157 5.91 -10.89 -18.46
N ASP A 158 6.58 -12.04 -18.47
CA ASP A 158 7.86 -12.27 -19.18
C ASP A 158 9.00 -11.31 -18.77
N ARG A 159 8.90 -10.68 -17.57
CA ARG A 159 9.94 -9.81 -17.02
C ARG A 159 10.83 -10.57 -16.03
N ARG A 160 12.08 -10.14 -15.94
CA ARG A 160 13.02 -10.55 -14.89
C ARG A 160 12.77 -9.63 -13.69
N VAL A 161 12.26 -10.17 -12.61
CA VAL A 161 11.84 -9.39 -11.45
C VAL A 161 12.76 -9.68 -10.27
N VAL A 162 13.32 -8.65 -9.67
CA VAL A 162 14.01 -8.75 -8.39
C VAL A 162 13.13 -8.12 -7.30
N ILE A 163 12.84 -8.88 -6.27
CA ILE A 163 12.08 -8.46 -5.10
C ILE A 163 13.05 -8.32 -3.93
N ALA A 164 13.06 -7.17 -3.25
CA ALA A 164 13.89 -6.95 -2.07
C ALA A 164 13.03 -6.77 -0.84
N GLY A 165 13.19 -7.66 0.14
CA GLY A 165 12.40 -7.65 1.36
C GLY A 165 12.31 -9.03 2.01
N GLY A 166 11.65 -9.11 3.16
CA GLY A 166 11.50 -10.38 3.90
C GLY A 166 10.26 -10.42 4.79
N GLY A 167 9.33 -9.49 4.58
CA GLY A 167 7.99 -9.48 5.18
C GLY A 167 6.95 -10.05 4.24
N ASP A 168 5.67 -10.06 4.70
CA ASP A 168 4.54 -10.63 3.96
C ASP A 168 4.43 -10.08 2.54
N SER A 169 4.54 -8.75 2.34
CA SER A 169 4.46 -8.15 1.01
C SER A 169 5.49 -8.72 0.03
N ALA A 170 6.75 -8.89 0.46
CA ALA A 170 7.79 -9.42 -0.41
C ALA A 170 7.55 -10.89 -0.77
N VAL A 171 7.13 -11.69 0.20
CA VAL A 171 6.86 -13.12 0.01
C VAL A 171 5.62 -13.33 -0.83
N ASP A 172 4.52 -12.65 -0.52
CA ASP A 172 3.26 -12.75 -1.28
C ASP A 172 3.46 -12.36 -2.74
N TRP A 173 4.17 -11.24 -3.01
CA TRP A 173 4.44 -10.84 -4.38
C TRP A 173 5.40 -11.79 -5.10
N ALA A 174 6.37 -12.39 -4.41
CA ALA A 174 7.22 -13.42 -5.00
C ALA A 174 6.38 -14.64 -5.44
N LEU A 175 5.42 -15.09 -4.62
CA LEU A 175 4.52 -16.19 -4.95
C LEU A 175 3.64 -15.85 -6.17
N ASN A 176 3.02 -14.67 -6.19
CA ASN A 176 2.12 -14.28 -7.27
C ASN A 176 2.88 -14.03 -8.60
N LEU A 177 4.03 -13.34 -8.55
CA LEU A 177 4.79 -13.02 -9.76
C LEU A 177 5.54 -14.22 -10.34
N ALA A 178 5.85 -15.25 -9.54
CA ALA A 178 6.45 -16.50 -10.03
C ALA A 178 5.57 -17.24 -11.06
N GLU A 179 4.27 -16.90 -11.14
CA GLU A 179 3.33 -17.49 -12.11
C GLU A 179 3.38 -16.83 -13.50
N VAL A 180 3.82 -15.55 -13.57
CA VAL A 180 3.73 -14.76 -14.81
C VAL A 180 5.08 -14.23 -15.29
N ALA A 181 6.02 -13.95 -14.37
CA ALA A 181 7.33 -13.42 -14.71
C ALA A 181 8.23 -14.45 -15.38
N GLN A 182 9.18 -14.00 -16.19
CA GLN A 182 10.23 -14.84 -16.77
C GLN A 182 11.12 -15.45 -15.68
N SER A 183 11.46 -14.64 -14.66
CA SER A 183 12.22 -15.08 -13.49
C SER A 183 11.92 -14.17 -12.29
N VAL A 184 11.97 -14.73 -11.09
CA VAL A 184 11.86 -14.01 -9.84
C VAL A 184 13.07 -14.32 -8.96
N ALA A 185 13.76 -13.27 -8.49
CA ALA A 185 14.79 -13.39 -7.47
C ALA A 185 14.37 -12.61 -6.22
N VAL A 186 14.52 -13.22 -5.03
CA VAL A 186 14.18 -12.58 -3.75
C VAL A 186 15.45 -12.30 -2.96
N VAL A 187 15.77 -11.00 -2.81
CA VAL A 187 16.92 -10.54 -2.03
C VAL A 187 16.48 -10.25 -0.60
N HIS A 188 17.07 -10.94 0.36
CA HIS A 188 16.81 -10.69 1.78
C HIS A 188 18.08 -10.77 2.62
N ARG A 189 18.29 -9.76 3.50
CA ARG A 189 19.52 -9.61 4.29
C ARG A 189 19.68 -10.62 5.44
N ARG A 190 18.64 -11.35 5.80
CA ARG A 190 18.64 -12.31 6.90
C ARG A 190 18.38 -13.72 6.38
N GLN A 191 18.86 -14.72 7.11
CA GLN A 191 18.56 -16.12 6.78
C GLN A 191 17.08 -16.48 6.94
N LYS A 192 16.35 -15.76 7.82
CA LYS A 192 14.96 -16.05 8.15
C LYS A 192 14.03 -14.92 7.70
N PHE A 193 13.00 -15.25 6.97
CA PHE A 193 11.88 -14.37 6.63
C PHE A 193 11.03 -14.04 7.86
N ARG A 194 10.34 -12.89 7.81
CA ARG A 194 9.37 -12.45 8.84
C ARG A 194 7.93 -12.64 8.42
N ALA A 195 7.71 -13.09 7.20
CA ALA A 195 6.39 -13.36 6.63
C ALA A 195 5.73 -14.57 7.33
N ALA A 196 4.42 -14.74 7.07
CA ALA A 196 3.64 -15.86 7.58
C ALA A 196 4.31 -17.20 7.23
N PRO A 197 4.43 -18.14 8.18
CA PRO A 197 5.17 -19.40 7.98
C PRO A 197 4.67 -20.22 6.78
N ASP A 198 3.36 -20.21 6.49
CA ASP A 198 2.81 -20.93 5.35
C ASP A 198 3.25 -20.32 4.01
N SER A 199 3.26 -18.99 3.90
CA SER A 199 3.76 -18.28 2.72
C SER A 199 5.25 -18.52 2.51
N VAL A 200 6.03 -18.52 3.59
CA VAL A 200 7.49 -18.81 3.54
C VAL A 200 7.73 -20.23 3.03
N ARG A 201 7.00 -21.22 3.54
CA ARG A 201 7.12 -22.62 3.07
C ARG A 201 6.84 -22.72 1.56
N LYS A 202 5.75 -22.10 1.08
CA LYS A 202 5.43 -22.06 -0.35
C LYS A 202 6.53 -21.41 -1.19
N LEU A 203 7.14 -20.34 -0.68
CA LEU A 203 8.27 -19.68 -1.35
C LEU A 203 9.50 -20.61 -1.43
N GLU A 204 9.81 -21.34 -0.34
CA GLU A 204 10.89 -22.31 -0.30
C GLU A 204 10.63 -23.48 -1.26
N ASP A 205 9.39 -23.96 -1.38
CA ASP A 205 8.99 -24.98 -2.34
C ASP A 205 9.20 -24.49 -3.79
N LEU A 206 8.85 -23.24 -4.10
CA LEU A 206 9.12 -22.65 -5.42
C LEU A 206 10.63 -22.52 -5.70
N ALA A 207 11.41 -22.18 -4.68
CA ALA A 207 12.86 -22.10 -4.81
C ALA A 207 13.48 -23.49 -5.05
N ALA A 208 13.03 -24.51 -4.32
CA ALA A 208 13.46 -25.89 -4.54
C ALA A 208 13.09 -26.41 -5.93
N ALA A 209 11.97 -25.94 -6.49
CA ALA A 209 11.54 -26.23 -7.87
C ALA A 209 12.27 -25.39 -8.95
N GLY A 210 13.19 -24.49 -8.55
CA GLY A 210 13.94 -23.62 -9.47
C GLY A 210 13.12 -22.50 -10.11
N LYS A 211 11.93 -22.20 -9.58
CA LYS A 211 11.05 -21.11 -10.07
C LYS A 211 11.37 -19.75 -9.46
N VAL A 212 12.00 -19.72 -8.29
CA VAL A 212 12.44 -18.52 -7.58
C VAL A 212 13.88 -18.69 -7.13
N ASP A 213 14.70 -17.65 -7.32
CA ASP A 213 16.08 -17.60 -6.80
C ASP A 213 16.08 -16.89 -5.43
N LEU A 214 16.39 -17.61 -4.35
CA LEU A 214 16.53 -17.01 -3.01
C LEU A 214 17.96 -16.51 -2.81
N VAL A 215 18.14 -15.21 -2.86
CA VAL A 215 19.42 -14.51 -2.69
C VAL A 215 19.52 -14.04 -1.24
N ILE A 216 19.91 -14.97 -0.37
CA ILE A 216 20.03 -14.79 1.09
C ILE A 216 21.37 -15.32 1.59
N PRO A 217 22.02 -14.70 2.57
CA PRO A 217 21.76 -13.38 3.16
C PRO A 217 22.41 -12.25 2.36
N TYR A 218 21.66 -11.55 1.57
CA TYR A 218 22.16 -10.44 0.74
C TYR A 218 21.28 -9.19 0.92
N GLN A 219 21.84 -8.02 0.72
CA GLN A 219 21.13 -6.75 0.66
C GLN A 219 21.33 -6.09 -0.70
N LEU A 220 20.51 -5.09 -1.02
CA LEU A 220 20.71 -4.28 -2.22
C LEU A 220 22.04 -3.51 -2.11
N GLY A 221 22.90 -3.63 -3.11
CA GLY A 221 24.19 -2.96 -3.19
C GLY A 221 24.28 -1.93 -4.31
N GLY A 222 23.38 -1.97 -5.30
CA GLY A 222 23.39 -1.04 -6.42
C GLY A 222 22.44 -1.44 -7.54
N LEU A 223 22.31 -0.55 -8.51
CA LEU A 223 21.58 -0.75 -9.75
C LEU A 223 22.53 -0.61 -10.93
N ALA A 224 22.29 -1.34 -11.99
CA ALA A 224 23.05 -1.24 -13.23
C ALA A 224 22.12 -1.19 -14.44
N GLY A 225 22.49 -0.36 -15.40
CA GLY A 225 21.74 -0.17 -16.64
C GLY A 225 22.33 0.96 -17.47
N ALA A 226 21.73 1.21 -18.62
CA ALA A 226 22.16 2.25 -19.54
C ALA A 226 20.95 3.07 -20.02
N GLY A 227 21.16 4.39 -20.20
CA GLY A 227 20.11 5.29 -20.68
C GLY A 227 18.86 5.36 -19.81
N GLY A 228 19.02 5.18 -18.49
CA GLY A 228 17.93 5.14 -17.53
C GLY A 228 17.19 3.78 -17.46
N ARG A 229 17.49 2.81 -18.32
CA ARG A 229 16.87 1.48 -18.30
C ARG A 229 17.60 0.56 -17.32
N LEU A 230 16.84 -0.09 -16.44
CA LEU A 230 17.36 -1.10 -15.52
C LEU A 230 17.70 -2.39 -16.30
N ASP A 231 18.92 -2.90 -16.10
CA ASP A 231 19.39 -4.17 -16.67
C ASP A 231 19.75 -5.20 -15.60
N ALA A 232 20.14 -4.74 -14.41
CA ALA A 232 20.46 -5.62 -13.31
C ALA A 232 20.38 -4.91 -11.95
N VAL A 233 20.14 -5.72 -10.91
CA VAL A 233 20.29 -5.36 -9.49
C VAL A 233 21.58 -6.01 -8.97
N ILE A 234 22.39 -5.26 -8.24
CA ILE A 234 23.56 -5.77 -7.55
C ILE A 234 23.15 -6.08 -6.11
N ALA A 235 23.25 -7.34 -5.74
CA ALA A 235 23.08 -7.78 -4.37
C ALA A 235 24.47 -7.97 -3.74
N ARG A 236 24.64 -7.61 -2.45
CA ARG A 236 25.90 -7.70 -1.72
C ARG A 236 25.68 -8.38 -0.36
N ASP A 237 26.53 -9.34 -0.02
CA ASP A 237 26.54 -9.94 1.31
C ASP A 237 27.34 -9.10 2.33
N LEU A 238 27.47 -9.59 3.57
CA LEU A 238 28.19 -8.90 4.63
C LEU A 238 29.73 -8.90 4.41
N ASP A 239 30.24 -9.85 3.64
CA ASP A 239 31.67 -9.97 3.32
C ASP A 239 32.03 -9.14 2.07
N GLY A 240 31.05 -8.47 1.46
CA GLY A 240 31.22 -7.64 0.29
C GLY A 240 31.15 -8.40 -1.03
N THR A 241 30.82 -9.70 -1.01
CA THR A 241 30.63 -10.50 -2.23
C THR A 241 29.41 -10.00 -3.01
N GLU A 242 29.60 -9.74 -4.27
CA GLU A 242 28.52 -9.24 -5.13
C GLU A 242 27.94 -10.34 -6.00
N ARG A 243 26.60 -10.32 -6.12
CA ARG A 243 25.86 -11.06 -7.13
C ARG A 243 25.15 -10.06 -8.05
N ARG A 244 25.37 -10.18 -9.34
CA ARG A 244 24.65 -9.44 -10.36
C ARG A 244 23.42 -10.23 -10.78
N LEU A 245 22.23 -9.69 -10.49
CA LEU A 245 20.94 -10.28 -10.79
C LEU A 245 20.33 -9.58 -12.01
N PRO A 246 20.19 -10.24 -13.16
CA PRO A 246 19.50 -9.66 -14.32
C PRO A 246 18.10 -9.23 -13.95
N ALA A 247 17.71 -7.98 -14.26
CA ALA A 247 16.45 -7.42 -13.84
C ALA A 247 15.91 -6.41 -14.84
N ASP A 248 14.63 -6.54 -15.17
CA ASP A 248 13.83 -5.52 -15.86
C ASP A 248 13.08 -4.67 -14.84
N ALA A 249 12.79 -5.24 -13.65
CA ALA A 249 12.13 -4.57 -12.55
C ALA A 249 12.76 -4.91 -11.19
N LEU A 250 12.80 -3.91 -10.29
CA LEU A 250 13.10 -4.05 -8.87
C LEU A 250 11.88 -3.64 -8.06
N LEU A 251 11.44 -4.51 -7.15
CA LEU A 251 10.36 -4.28 -6.19
C LEU A 251 10.91 -4.23 -4.76
N PRO A 252 11.27 -3.05 -4.22
CA PRO A 252 11.79 -2.93 -2.87
C PRO A 252 10.65 -2.81 -1.86
N PHE A 253 10.30 -3.91 -1.18
CA PHE A 253 9.29 -3.94 -0.12
C PHE A 253 9.92 -3.74 1.26
N PHE A 254 10.35 -2.50 1.54
CA PHE A 254 10.99 -2.10 2.80
C PHE A 254 10.02 -1.47 3.81
N GLY A 255 8.71 -1.63 3.56
CA GLY A 255 7.64 -1.02 4.33
C GLY A 255 7.28 0.37 3.79
N MET A 256 6.31 0.98 4.47
CA MET A 256 5.76 2.28 4.11
C MET A 256 6.17 3.31 5.15
N LEU A 257 6.47 4.52 4.71
CA LEU A 257 6.52 5.68 5.59
C LEU A 257 5.11 5.98 6.06
N GLN A 258 4.93 6.03 7.37
CA GLN A 258 3.66 6.44 7.97
C GLN A 258 3.69 7.95 8.18
N GLN A 259 2.73 8.66 7.60
CA GLN A 259 2.57 10.10 7.76
C GLN A 259 1.14 10.40 8.20
N LEU A 260 0.91 10.28 9.49
CA LEU A 260 -0.38 10.61 10.09
C LEU A 260 -0.68 12.12 10.03
N GLY A 261 0.33 12.94 9.71
CA GLY A 261 0.17 14.40 9.72
C GLY A 261 -0.28 14.89 11.09
N PRO A 262 -1.22 15.86 11.15
CA PRO A 262 -1.68 16.41 12.43
C PRO A 262 -2.41 15.37 13.30
N ILE A 263 -2.88 14.24 12.73
CA ILE A 263 -3.55 13.16 13.48
C ILE A 263 -2.59 12.52 14.51
N ALA A 264 -1.27 12.55 14.25
CA ALA A 264 -0.28 11.98 15.16
C ALA A 264 -0.24 12.68 16.53
N ASP A 265 -0.69 13.93 16.59
CA ASP A 265 -0.63 14.78 17.78
C ASP A 265 -2.00 14.97 18.47
N TRP A 266 -3.04 14.29 18.00
CA TRP A 266 -4.43 14.38 18.52
C TRP A 266 -4.74 13.41 19.64
#